data_68942ebb521e3d98eaba80688f554ffc
#
_entry.id   68942ebb521e3d98eaba80688f554ffc
#
_cell.length_a   1.000
_cell.length_b   1.000
_cell.length_c   1.000
_cell.angle_alpha   90.00
_cell.angle_beta   90.00
_cell.angle_gamma   90.00
#
_symmetry.space_group_name_H-M   'P 1'
#
loop_
_entity.id
_entity.type
_entity.pdbx_description
1 polymer ?
#
loop_
_entity_poly.entity_id
_entity_poly.type
_entity_poly.pdbx_seq_one_letter_code
_entity_poly.pdbx_strand_id
1 'polypeptide(L)'
;SAQAFDNFQYRNLGPTRGGRVTAVAGTVAAPGTFYLGGSGAGVWKTDDYGETWRPVSDGYFASPSIGDIAVAQNDANIIYVGTGSDGLRSNVIAGKGMYKSVDGGESWVHIGLENTGHIGAVEIDPRNHNTVWVAAIGQAFNANEDRGIYKTTDGGKTWNKVLHHSATTGFADVELLPGNPDIVFAAAWKAQRTPWTIISGGPADTGGIWKSVDGGKIWSKITKGLPEGLIGKIDFAISAADTSIVYALVEAPGDEGGLYKSVDQGESFEHISSESGIRTRPFYYGNLDVDPQDANVLYAMATGYLKSVDGGESWTRLRPPHGDNHDMWIDPNNPQLFIQANDGGANVTWNGGKTWSTQFNQPTVEVYQVEVDDQYPYWLYGGQQDNGTTIAVPSQAPGPVQSKLGWLVHTGGCETGPAVPKPGNHNIVYANCKGRFGVYDKRTGQEKGYYVGAANMYGHNPKDLRYRFQRVSPIHVSPHDPDVVYHGSQF
;
A
#
# COMPACT_ATOMS: atom_id res chain seq x y z
N SER A 1 -34.11 -11.66 6.10
CA SER A 1 -33.67 -13.02 6.37
C SER A 1 -32.54 -13.40 5.41
N ALA A 2 -31.45 -13.95 5.90
CA ALA A 2 -30.28 -14.36 5.09
C ALA A 2 -30.67 -15.29 3.94
N GLN A 3 -31.64 -16.19 4.14
CA GLN A 3 -32.12 -17.14 3.15
C GLN A 3 -32.60 -16.54 1.81
N ALA A 4 -32.98 -15.25 1.77
CA ALA A 4 -33.44 -14.63 0.53
C ALA A 4 -32.30 -14.43 -0.48
N PHE A 5 -31.06 -14.47 -0.04
CA PHE A 5 -29.87 -14.23 -0.88
C PHE A 5 -29.05 -15.49 -1.16
N ASP A 6 -29.43 -16.66 -0.63
CA ASP A 6 -28.66 -17.91 -0.78
C ASP A 6 -28.51 -18.38 -2.24
N ASN A 7 -29.38 -17.90 -3.15
CA ASN A 7 -29.33 -18.21 -4.58
C ASN A 7 -28.52 -17.20 -5.40
N PHE A 8 -28.04 -16.11 -4.77
CA PHE A 8 -27.20 -15.16 -5.46
C PHE A 8 -25.73 -15.57 -5.35
N GLN A 9 -25.03 -15.54 -6.46
CA GLN A 9 -23.60 -15.83 -6.53
C GLN A 9 -22.86 -14.63 -7.12
N TYR A 10 -21.74 -14.26 -6.50
CA TYR A 10 -20.82 -13.29 -7.08
C TYR A 10 -20.13 -13.88 -8.31
N ARG A 11 -20.04 -13.08 -9.36
CA ARG A 11 -19.28 -13.38 -10.55
C ARG A 11 -18.23 -12.31 -10.77
N ASN A 12 -16.97 -12.71 -10.85
CA ASN A 12 -15.89 -11.79 -11.18
C ASN A 12 -16.01 -11.40 -12.67
N LEU A 13 -16.11 -10.10 -12.93
CA LEU A 13 -16.19 -9.51 -14.27
C LEU A 13 -14.84 -8.93 -14.73
N GLY A 14 -13.83 -8.93 -13.88
CA GLY A 14 -12.59 -8.22 -14.15
C GLY A 14 -12.72 -6.70 -13.93
N PRO A 15 -11.84 -5.89 -14.54
CA PRO A 15 -10.75 -6.30 -15.42
C PRO A 15 -9.62 -6.99 -14.66
N THR A 16 -8.79 -7.76 -15.37
CA THR A 16 -7.49 -8.22 -14.84
C THR A 16 -6.50 -7.05 -14.88
N ARG A 17 -6.68 -6.11 -13.96
CA ARG A 17 -5.84 -4.93 -13.78
C ARG A 17 -5.50 -4.80 -12.30
N GLY A 18 -4.21 -4.65 -11.98
CA GLY A 18 -3.76 -4.41 -10.62
C GLY A 18 -4.25 -3.08 -10.07
N GLY A 19 -4.45 -3.05 -8.78
CA GLY A 19 -4.69 -1.87 -7.97
C GLY A 19 -3.66 -1.81 -6.85
N ARG A 20 -3.83 -0.88 -5.91
CA ARG A 20 -2.85 -0.62 -4.85
C ARG A 20 -2.53 -1.87 -4.02
N VAL A 21 -1.25 -2.21 -4.02
CA VAL A 21 -0.63 -3.22 -3.16
C VAL A 21 0.25 -2.50 -2.15
N THR A 22 0.07 -2.79 -0.87
CA THR A 22 0.77 -2.13 0.24
C THR A 22 1.77 -3.04 0.94
N ALA A 23 1.66 -4.35 0.73
CA ALA A 23 2.56 -5.33 1.30
C ALA A 23 2.89 -6.43 0.31
N VAL A 24 4.12 -6.92 0.29
CA VAL A 24 4.56 -8.08 -0.48
C VAL A 24 5.48 -8.96 0.34
N ALA A 25 5.46 -10.26 0.09
CA ALA A 25 6.36 -11.19 0.74
C ALA A 25 6.77 -12.32 -0.20
N GLY A 26 7.96 -12.86 0.05
CA GLY A 26 8.48 -14.07 -0.56
C GLY A 26 9.13 -14.97 0.48
N THR A 27 9.58 -16.13 0.05
CA THR A 27 10.31 -17.07 0.92
C THR A 27 11.30 -17.92 0.13
N VAL A 28 12.47 -18.11 0.68
CA VAL A 28 13.49 -19.02 0.09
C VAL A 28 13.08 -20.48 0.16
N ALA A 29 12.15 -20.84 1.07
CA ALA A 29 11.64 -22.21 1.21
C ALA A 29 10.76 -22.65 0.02
N ALA A 30 10.23 -21.71 -0.76
CA ALA A 30 9.41 -21.99 -1.95
C ALA A 30 9.73 -20.96 -3.05
N PRO A 31 10.83 -21.15 -3.81
CA PRO A 31 11.20 -20.23 -4.88
C PRO A 31 10.09 -20.08 -5.90
N GLY A 32 9.78 -18.81 -6.29
CA GLY A 32 8.68 -18.49 -7.20
C GLY A 32 7.34 -18.27 -6.52
N THR A 33 7.23 -18.57 -5.23
CA THR A 33 6.04 -18.25 -4.42
C THR A 33 6.17 -16.88 -3.81
N PHE A 34 5.19 -16.01 -4.11
CA PHE A 34 5.07 -14.69 -3.53
C PHE A 34 3.63 -14.41 -3.10
N TYR A 35 3.52 -13.47 -2.20
CA TYR A 35 2.24 -12.94 -1.71
C TYR A 35 2.18 -11.44 -1.97
N LEU A 36 0.99 -10.95 -2.26
CA LEU A 36 0.68 -9.52 -2.26
C LEU A 36 -0.51 -9.23 -1.36
N GLY A 37 -0.45 -8.10 -0.67
CA GLY A 37 -1.51 -7.58 0.17
C GLY A 37 -2.03 -6.25 -0.38
N GLY A 38 -3.31 -6.23 -0.75
CA GLY A 38 -3.94 -5.03 -1.28
C GLY A 38 -4.51 -4.11 -0.21
N SER A 39 -4.60 -2.81 -0.48
CA SER A 39 -5.25 -1.86 0.42
C SER A 39 -6.77 -2.07 0.57
N GLY A 40 -7.36 -2.93 -0.24
CA GLY A 40 -8.78 -3.28 -0.21
C GLY A 40 -9.07 -4.59 -0.95
N ALA A 41 -8.03 -5.40 -1.28
CA ALA A 41 -8.16 -6.62 -2.08
C ALA A 41 -7.78 -7.90 -1.33
N GLY A 42 -7.46 -7.81 -0.03
CA GLY A 42 -6.99 -8.95 0.73
C GLY A 42 -5.62 -9.45 0.27
N VAL A 43 -5.33 -10.72 0.55
CA VAL A 43 -4.07 -11.38 0.20
C VAL A 43 -4.25 -12.26 -1.02
N TRP A 44 -3.33 -12.14 -1.97
CA TRP A 44 -3.21 -12.97 -3.16
C TRP A 44 -1.87 -13.69 -3.18
N LYS A 45 -1.85 -14.86 -3.79
CA LYS A 45 -0.67 -15.73 -3.90
C LYS A 45 -0.38 -16.05 -5.36
N THR A 46 0.90 -16.10 -5.69
CA THR A 46 1.45 -16.72 -6.90
C THR A 46 2.40 -17.85 -6.52
N ASP A 47 2.48 -18.88 -7.35
CA ASP A 47 3.46 -19.97 -7.22
C ASP A 47 4.32 -20.09 -8.51
N ASP A 48 4.28 -19.08 -9.39
CA ASP A 48 4.90 -19.08 -10.72
C ASP A 48 5.56 -17.72 -11.06
N TYR A 49 6.20 -17.08 -10.07
CA TYR A 49 6.91 -15.80 -10.23
C TYR A 49 6.03 -14.63 -10.68
N GLY A 50 4.74 -14.65 -10.34
CA GLY A 50 3.81 -13.57 -10.66
C GLY A 50 3.13 -13.67 -12.03
N GLU A 51 3.23 -14.83 -12.71
CA GLU A 51 2.51 -15.07 -13.97
C GLU A 51 1.01 -15.27 -13.73
N THR A 52 0.66 -15.96 -12.63
CA THR A 52 -0.75 -16.13 -12.22
C THR A 52 -0.93 -15.78 -10.74
N TRP A 53 -2.09 -15.23 -10.39
CA TRP A 53 -2.44 -14.85 -9.02
C TRP A 53 -3.80 -15.41 -8.63
N ARG A 54 -3.93 -15.90 -7.40
CA ARG A 54 -5.18 -16.38 -6.82
C ARG A 54 -5.45 -15.74 -5.46
N PRO A 55 -6.70 -15.38 -5.13
CA PRO A 55 -7.03 -14.89 -3.80
C PRO A 55 -6.91 -16.02 -2.78
N VAL A 56 -6.35 -15.71 -1.61
CA VAL A 56 -6.16 -16.70 -0.54
C VAL A 56 -6.76 -16.26 0.80
N SER A 57 -7.21 -15.03 0.93
CA SER A 57 -7.81 -14.51 2.17
C SER A 57 -9.33 -14.41 2.15
N ASP A 58 -9.97 -14.67 1.00
CA ASP A 58 -11.41 -14.52 0.84
C ASP A 58 -12.19 -15.47 1.77
N GLY A 59 -13.16 -14.92 2.49
CA GLY A 59 -13.95 -15.65 3.47
C GLY A 59 -13.31 -15.81 4.85
N TYR A 60 -12.03 -15.45 5.01
CA TYR A 60 -11.32 -15.54 6.30
C TYR A 60 -11.16 -14.18 6.97
N PHE A 61 -10.77 -13.15 6.21
CA PHE A 61 -10.39 -11.86 6.78
C PHE A 61 -11.60 -10.95 6.97
N ALA A 62 -11.70 -10.33 8.14
CA ALA A 62 -12.75 -9.35 8.45
C ALA A 62 -12.45 -7.94 7.90
N SER A 63 -11.24 -7.70 7.42
CA SER A 63 -10.84 -6.48 6.70
C SER A 63 -10.03 -6.85 5.46
N PRO A 64 -10.34 -6.27 4.30
CA PRO A 64 -9.59 -6.53 3.07
C PRO A 64 -8.31 -5.69 2.96
N SER A 65 -8.05 -4.79 3.92
CA SER A 65 -6.87 -3.92 3.93
C SER A 65 -5.71 -4.64 4.61
N ILE A 66 -4.60 -4.77 3.90
CA ILE A 66 -3.39 -5.42 4.41
C ILE A 66 -2.36 -4.36 4.76
N GLY A 67 -1.76 -4.50 5.93
CA GLY A 67 -0.66 -3.67 6.40
C GLY A 67 0.68 -4.28 6.06
N ASP A 68 0.88 -5.56 6.48
CA ASP A 68 2.12 -6.28 6.21
C ASP A 68 1.90 -7.79 6.15
N ILE A 69 2.84 -8.50 5.48
CA ILE A 69 2.85 -9.95 5.30
C ILE A 69 4.24 -10.50 5.61
N ALA A 70 4.34 -11.34 6.61
CA ALA A 70 5.56 -12.07 6.94
C ALA A 70 5.44 -13.56 6.62
N VAL A 71 6.38 -14.11 5.85
CA VAL A 71 6.48 -15.53 5.54
C VAL A 71 7.76 -16.08 6.15
N ALA A 72 7.68 -17.20 6.88
CA ALA A 72 8.87 -17.81 7.44
C ALA A 72 9.82 -18.28 6.34
N GLN A 73 11.09 -17.88 6.43
CA GLN A 73 12.06 -18.10 5.36
C GLN A 73 12.50 -19.56 5.22
N ASN A 74 12.30 -20.38 6.24
CA ASN A 74 12.64 -21.82 6.25
C ASN A 74 11.40 -22.73 6.28
N ASP A 75 10.17 -22.16 6.25
CA ASP A 75 8.92 -22.92 6.16
C ASP A 75 7.84 -22.09 5.46
N ALA A 76 7.65 -22.29 4.17
CA ALA A 76 6.68 -21.58 3.35
C ALA A 76 5.22 -21.74 3.79
N ASN A 77 4.91 -22.67 4.69
CA ASN A 77 3.56 -22.86 5.20
C ASN A 77 3.19 -21.86 6.29
N ILE A 78 4.18 -21.27 6.96
CA ILE A 78 3.94 -20.36 8.09
C ILE A 78 3.92 -18.92 7.61
N ILE A 79 2.75 -18.30 7.73
CA ILE A 79 2.51 -16.92 7.29
C ILE A 79 1.76 -16.16 8.38
N TYR A 80 2.17 -14.93 8.62
CA TYR A 80 1.46 -13.99 9.46
C TYR A 80 1.08 -12.77 8.64
N VAL A 81 -0.13 -12.27 8.82
CA VAL A 81 -0.64 -11.08 8.13
C VAL A 81 -1.21 -10.10 9.13
N GLY A 82 -0.71 -8.88 9.09
CA GLY A 82 -1.26 -7.72 9.76
C GLY A 82 -2.24 -6.98 8.85
N THR A 83 -3.44 -6.66 9.36
CA THR A 83 -4.45 -5.93 8.59
C THR A 83 -4.47 -4.44 8.91
N GLY A 84 -4.90 -3.63 7.93
CA GLY A 84 -4.90 -2.17 8.01
C GLY A 84 -3.58 -1.58 7.51
N SER A 85 -3.60 -0.94 6.33
CA SER A 85 -2.42 -0.37 5.68
C SER A 85 -1.75 0.71 6.53
N ASP A 86 -0.43 0.79 6.46
CA ASP A 86 0.42 1.82 7.05
C ASP A 86 0.34 3.16 6.29
N GLY A 87 -0.04 3.13 5.02
CA GLY A 87 -0.23 4.33 4.20
C GLY A 87 -1.45 5.14 4.63
N LEU A 88 -1.29 6.05 5.58
CA LEU A 88 -2.38 6.81 6.23
C LEU A 88 -2.98 7.89 5.33
N ARG A 89 -3.48 7.52 4.16
CA ARG A 89 -4.23 8.39 3.24
C ARG A 89 -5.65 8.71 3.79
N SER A 90 -6.36 9.63 3.13
CA SER A 90 -7.67 10.11 3.63
C SER A 90 -8.77 9.05 3.65
N ASN A 91 -8.68 8.03 2.84
CA ASN A 91 -9.64 6.92 2.73
C ASN A 91 -9.03 5.57 3.13
N VAL A 92 -8.11 5.57 4.09
CA VAL A 92 -7.52 4.34 4.64
C VAL A 92 -8.58 3.47 5.29
N ILE A 93 -8.49 2.17 5.05
CA ILE A 93 -9.41 1.16 5.62
C ILE A 93 -8.75 0.57 6.86
N ALA A 94 -9.43 0.64 7.99
CA ALA A 94 -8.95 0.06 9.23
C ALA A 94 -8.90 -1.47 9.16
N GLY A 95 -7.84 -2.03 9.71
CA GLY A 95 -7.65 -3.46 9.88
C GLY A 95 -8.51 -4.05 11.02
N LYS A 96 -8.41 -5.37 11.15
CA LYS A 96 -9.06 -6.20 12.16
C LYS A 96 -8.10 -7.21 12.77
N GLY A 97 -6.90 -6.73 13.11
CA GLY A 97 -5.89 -7.53 13.80
C GLY A 97 -5.06 -8.43 12.90
N MET A 98 -4.59 -9.50 13.49
CA MET A 98 -3.63 -10.42 12.93
C MET A 98 -4.27 -11.74 12.50
N TYR A 99 -3.74 -12.29 11.41
CA TYR A 99 -4.11 -13.62 10.89
C TYR A 99 -2.87 -14.48 10.71
N LYS A 100 -3.03 -15.79 10.89
CA LYS A 100 -1.99 -16.80 10.71
C LYS A 100 -2.46 -17.91 9.80
N SER A 101 -1.59 -18.34 8.88
CA SER A 101 -1.70 -19.59 8.13
C SER A 101 -0.59 -20.55 8.56
N VAL A 102 -0.86 -21.84 8.45
CA VAL A 102 0.10 -22.94 8.67
C VAL A 102 0.13 -23.91 7.49
N ASP A 103 -0.46 -23.53 6.38
CA ASP A 103 -0.63 -24.36 5.16
C ASP A 103 -0.38 -23.54 3.87
N GLY A 104 0.49 -22.51 3.97
CA GLY A 104 0.88 -21.71 2.81
C GLY A 104 -0.24 -20.79 2.27
N GLY A 105 -1.18 -20.39 3.15
CA GLY A 105 -2.26 -19.48 2.82
C GLY A 105 -3.55 -20.15 2.34
N GLU A 106 -3.65 -21.49 2.41
CA GLU A 106 -4.89 -22.20 2.02
C GLU A 106 -6.00 -22.00 3.07
N SER A 107 -5.63 -21.83 4.33
CA SER A 107 -6.55 -21.47 5.41
C SER A 107 -5.93 -20.50 6.41
N TRP A 108 -6.79 -19.75 7.12
CA TRP A 108 -6.36 -18.72 8.05
C TRP A 108 -7.12 -18.76 9.36
N VAL A 109 -6.42 -18.43 10.43
CA VAL A 109 -6.99 -18.28 11.77
C VAL A 109 -6.74 -16.83 12.22
N HIS A 110 -7.77 -16.15 12.70
CA HIS A 110 -7.64 -14.87 13.40
C HIS A 110 -6.93 -15.11 14.75
N ILE A 111 -5.89 -14.34 15.02
CA ILE A 111 -5.01 -14.54 16.20
C ILE A 111 -4.94 -13.30 17.11
N GLY A 112 -5.95 -12.43 17.08
CA GLY A 112 -6.09 -11.29 18.00
C GLY A 112 -5.64 -9.95 17.41
N LEU A 113 -5.42 -8.97 18.30
CA LEU A 113 -5.08 -7.58 17.98
C LEU A 113 -6.12 -6.84 17.13
N GLU A 114 -7.40 -7.18 17.23
CA GLU A 114 -8.49 -6.64 16.42
C GLU A 114 -8.71 -5.14 16.56
N ASN A 115 -8.23 -4.52 17.64
CA ASN A 115 -8.41 -3.09 17.92
C ASN A 115 -7.22 -2.23 17.50
N THR A 116 -6.12 -2.82 17.02
CA THR A 116 -4.91 -2.07 16.63
C THR A 116 -5.11 -1.13 15.44
N GLY A 117 -6.13 -1.37 14.63
CA GLY A 117 -6.51 -0.49 13.51
C GLY A 117 -5.60 -0.59 12.31
N HIS A 118 -4.32 -0.26 12.46
CA HIS A 118 -3.32 -0.33 11.39
C HIS A 118 -2.05 -1.01 11.90
N ILE A 119 -1.55 -1.95 11.13
CA ILE A 119 -0.30 -2.67 11.41
C ILE A 119 0.73 -2.26 10.35
N GLY A 120 1.86 -1.72 10.80
CA GLY A 120 2.91 -1.23 9.93
C GLY A 120 3.91 -2.30 9.54
N ALA A 121 4.27 -3.21 10.48
CA ALA A 121 5.24 -4.26 10.23
C ALA A 121 4.97 -5.52 11.06
N VAL A 122 5.37 -6.67 10.53
CA VAL A 122 5.27 -7.99 11.15
C VAL A 122 6.57 -8.74 10.94
N GLU A 123 7.29 -9.05 12.03
CA GLU A 123 8.56 -9.76 12.00
C GLU A 123 8.49 -11.13 12.67
N ILE A 124 8.96 -12.16 11.96
CA ILE A 124 9.06 -13.54 12.47
C ILE A 124 10.48 -13.80 12.96
N ASP A 125 10.65 -14.21 14.22
CA ASP A 125 11.96 -14.67 14.72
C ASP A 125 12.42 -15.92 13.93
N PRO A 126 13.51 -15.85 13.17
CA PRO A 126 13.95 -16.95 12.32
C PRO A 126 14.32 -18.22 13.09
N ARG A 127 14.56 -18.11 14.41
CA ARG A 127 14.85 -19.24 15.31
C ARG A 127 13.61 -19.99 15.76
N ASN A 128 12.44 -19.30 15.78
CA ASN A 128 11.18 -19.86 16.26
C ASN A 128 9.97 -19.13 15.66
N HIS A 129 9.32 -19.71 14.68
CA HIS A 129 8.17 -19.14 13.98
C HIS A 129 6.94 -18.84 14.86
N ASN A 130 6.94 -19.29 16.13
CA ASN A 130 5.91 -18.91 17.09
C ASN A 130 6.25 -17.62 17.84
N THR A 131 7.47 -17.08 17.65
CA THR A 131 7.87 -15.77 18.15
C THR A 131 7.70 -14.74 17.03
N VAL A 132 6.77 -13.81 17.22
CA VAL A 132 6.44 -12.79 16.21
C VAL A 132 6.32 -11.43 16.87
N TRP A 133 6.78 -10.42 16.16
CA TRP A 133 6.71 -9.02 16.55
C TRP A 133 5.74 -8.29 15.62
N VAL A 134 5.04 -7.31 16.15
CA VAL A 134 4.06 -6.53 15.40
C VAL A 134 4.18 -5.05 15.79
N ALA A 135 4.39 -4.20 14.80
CA ALA A 135 4.32 -2.75 14.96
C ALA A 135 2.89 -2.28 14.71
N ALA A 136 2.20 -1.81 15.76
CA ALA A 136 0.84 -1.30 15.67
C ALA A 136 0.83 0.23 15.65
N ILE A 137 0.45 0.80 14.52
CA ILE A 137 0.24 2.24 14.34
C ILE A 137 -0.96 2.71 15.16
N GLY A 138 -1.97 1.86 15.29
CA GLY A 138 -3.23 2.14 15.98
C GLY A 138 -4.31 2.68 15.06
N GLN A 139 -5.42 3.14 15.61
CA GLN A 139 -6.51 3.78 14.86
C GLN A 139 -6.04 5.09 14.25
N ALA A 140 -6.19 5.26 12.93
CA ALA A 140 -5.70 6.44 12.23
C ALA A 140 -6.42 7.73 12.63
N PHE A 141 -7.73 7.65 12.92
CA PHE A 141 -8.59 8.82 13.13
C PHE A 141 -8.75 9.23 14.58
N ASN A 142 -8.41 8.37 15.53
CA ASN A 142 -8.61 8.59 16.95
C ASN A 142 -7.39 8.16 17.77
N ALA A 143 -7.19 8.80 18.91
CA ALA A 143 -6.29 8.30 19.93
C ALA A 143 -6.79 6.98 20.49
N ASN A 144 -5.90 6.01 20.73
CA ASN A 144 -6.24 4.73 21.38
C ASN A 144 -5.02 4.12 22.08
N GLU A 145 -5.28 3.28 23.05
CA GLU A 145 -4.27 2.60 23.84
C GLU A 145 -3.70 1.34 23.15
N ASP A 146 -4.27 0.90 22.02
CA ASP A 146 -3.83 -0.32 21.30
C ASP A 146 -2.62 -0.07 20.39
N ARG A 147 -2.03 1.11 20.46
CA ARG A 147 -0.77 1.49 19.81
C ARG A 147 0.41 0.86 20.54
N GLY A 148 1.43 0.40 19.81
CA GLY A 148 2.62 -0.15 20.46
C GLY A 148 3.31 -1.24 19.65
N ILE A 149 4.37 -1.80 20.23
CA ILE A 149 4.99 -3.03 19.75
C ILE A 149 4.41 -4.20 20.55
N TYR A 150 3.92 -5.18 19.83
CA TYR A 150 3.42 -6.43 20.40
C TYR A 150 4.35 -7.58 20.08
N LYS A 151 4.43 -8.51 21.01
CA LYS A 151 5.19 -9.75 20.87
C LYS A 151 4.35 -10.95 21.28
N THR A 152 4.37 -12.00 20.49
CA THR A 152 3.94 -13.34 20.87
C THR A 152 5.13 -14.27 20.93
N THR A 153 5.04 -15.34 21.71
CA THR A 153 5.99 -16.46 21.75
C THR A 153 5.31 -17.82 21.59
N ASP A 154 4.00 -17.80 21.35
CA ASP A 154 3.14 -18.99 21.26
C ASP A 154 2.32 -19.03 19.94
N GLY A 155 2.79 -18.29 18.93
CA GLY A 155 2.20 -18.27 17.60
C GLY A 155 0.91 -17.49 17.52
N GLY A 156 0.73 -16.47 18.36
CA GLY A 156 -0.42 -15.57 18.36
C GLY A 156 -1.56 -16.02 19.26
N LYS A 157 -1.39 -17.04 20.10
CA LYS A 157 -2.40 -17.41 21.11
C LYS A 157 -2.51 -16.35 22.21
N THR A 158 -1.37 -15.75 22.55
CA THR A 158 -1.30 -14.61 23.48
C THR A 158 -0.37 -13.53 22.93
N TRP A 159 -0.70 -12.27 23.21
CA TRP A 159 0.08 -11.11 22.81
C TRP A 159 0.46 -10.27 24.03
N ASN A 160 1.72 -9.87 24.11
CA ASN A 160 2.23 -8.96 25.11
C ASN A 160 2.59 -7.63 24.42
N LYS A 161 2.05 -6.52 24.87
CA LYS A 161 2.49 -5.19 24.49
C LYS A 161 3.80 -4.89 25.21
N VAL A 162 4.93 -4.99 24.49
CA VAL A 162 6.28 -4.87 25.06
C VAL A 162 6.86 -3.47 24.97
N LEU A 163 6.27 -2.60 24.13
CA LEU A 163 6.60 -1.19 24.06
C LEU A 163 5.33 -0.39 23.78
N HIS A 164 5.09 0.62 24.59
CA HIS A 164 4.03 1.60 24.42
C HIS A 164 4.55 2.99 24.75
N HIS A 165 4.22 3.97 23.93
CA HIS A 165 4.62 5.35 24.17
C HIS A 165 3.45 6.19 24.67
N SER A 166 2.35 6.26 23.88
CA SER A 166 1.15 7.03 24.23
C SER A 166 -0.04 6.63 23.35
N ALA A 167 -1.23 7.08 23.71
CA ALA A 167 -2.44 6.89 22.93
C ALA A 167 -2.42 7.58 21.55
N THR A 168 -1.45 8.47 21.26
CA THR A 168 -1.32 9.19 19.98
C THR A 168 -0.09 8.81 19.19
N THR A 169 0.83 8.03 19.77
CA THR A 169 2.04 7.55 19.11
C THR A 169 1.98 6.04 18.96
N GLY A 170 1.94 5.55 17.73
CA GLY A 170 2.06 4.14 17.39
C GLY A 170 3.47 3.82 16.90
N PHE A 171 3.60 2.67 16.24
CA PHE A 171 4.85 2.25 15.65
C PHE A 171 4.61 1.87 14.20
N ALA A 172 5.41 2.45 13.30
CA ALA A 172 5.30 2.23 11.86
C ALA A 172 6.07 0.99 11.43
N ASP A 173 7.17 0.70 12.14
CA ASP A 173 8.09 -0.34 11.76
C ASP A 173 8.69 -1.04 12.98
N VAL A 174 9.08 -2.32 12.82
CA VAL A 174 9.81 -3.15 13.77
C VAL A 174 10.72 -4.10 13.01
N GLU A 175 12.01 -4.11 13.33
CA GLU A 175 13.03 -4.88 12.64
C GLU A 175 13.89 -5.69 13.62
N LEU A 176 14.22 -6.92 13.23
CA LEU A 176 15.14 -7.79 13.97
C LEU A 176 16.55 -7.72 13.37
N LEU A 177 17.56 -7.59 14.21
CA LEU A 177 18.94 -7.64 13.73
C LEU A 177 19.24 -9.03 13.13
N PRO A 178 19.66 -9.14 11.87
CA PRO A 178 20.04 -10.39 11.25
C PRO A 178 21.12 -11.11 12.06
N GLY A 179 20.91 -12.41 12.31
CA GLY A 179 21.83 -13.22 13.12
C GLY A 179 21.71 -13.06 14.64
N ASN A 180 21.07 -12.01 15.14
CA ASN A 180 20.80 -11.82 16.57
C ASN A 180 19.42 -11.16 16.81
N PRO A 181 18.31 -11.88 16.66
CA PRO A 181 16.96 -11.33 16.80
C PRO A 181 16.55 -10.97 18.23
N ASP A 182 17.47 -11.03 19.21
CA ASP A 182 17.29 -10.40 20.53
C ASP A 182 17.57 -8.90 20.49
N ILE A 183 18.22 -8.40 19.43
CA ILE A 183 18.34 -6.98 19.14
C ILE A 183 17.19 -6.60 18.21
N VAL A 184 16.36 -5.67 18.67
CA VAL A 184 15.13 -5.26 18.01
C VAL A 184 15.10 -3.74 17.90
N PHE A 185 14.75 -3.26 16.73
CA PHE A 185 14.50 -1.83 16.46
C PHE A 185 13.00 -1.59 16.32
N ALA A 186 12.53 -0.41 16.73
CA ALA A 186 11.15 0.00 16.59
C ALA A 186 11.05 1.49 16.25
N ALA A 187 10.27 1.82 15.23
CA ALA A 187 10.05 3.18 14.75
C ALA A 187 8.76 3.76 15.31
N ALA A 188 8.87 4.61 16.32
CA ALA A 188 7.72 5.29 16.92
C ALA A 188 7.26 6.46 16.06
N TRP A 189 5.97 6.47 15.71
CA TRP A 189 5.35 7.47 14.85
C TRP A 189 4.11 8.08 15.48
N LYS A 190 4.14 9.40 15.73
CA LYS A 190 2.96 10.15 16.11
C LYS A 190 2.14 10.47 14.87
N ALA A 191 1.08 9.71 14.63
CA ALA A 191 0.28 9.82 13.44
C ALA A 191 -1.22 9.91 13.76
N GLN A 192 -1.89 10.88 13.12
CA GLN A 192 -3.35 11.01 13.19
C GLN A 192 -3.90 11.61 11.91
N ARG A 193 -4.95 10.98 11.37
CA ARG A 193 -5.75 11.54 10.28
C ARG A 193 -6.90 12.39 10.82
N THR A 194 -7.16 13.49 10.13
CA THR A 194 -8.44 14.19 10.19
C THR A 194 -9.10 14.16 8.82
N PRO A 195 -10.38 14.53 8.65
CA PRO A 195 -11.02 14.57 7.33
C PRO A 195 -10.28 15.44 6.31
N TRP A 196 -9.52 16.44 6.77
CA TRP A 196 -8.91 17.47 5.92
C TRP A 196 -7.38 17.42 5.86
N THR A 197 -6.73 16.81 6.85
CA THR A 197 -5.29 16.82 6.97
C THR A 197 -4.76 15.58 7.68
N ILE A 198 -3.45 15.44 7.71
CA ILE A 198 -2.73 14.46 8.52
C ILE A 198 -1.76 15.17 9.46
N ILE A 199 -1.69 14.70 10.68
CA ILE A 199 -0.57 14.92 11.57
C ILE A 199 0.38 13.76 11.32
N SER A 200 1.55 14.04 10.73
CA SER A 200 2.64 13.08 10.54
C SER A 200 3.83 13.60 11.31
N GLY A 201 4.07 12.97 12.46
CA GLY A 201 5.13 13.36 13.36
C GLY A 201 4.73 14.32 14.48
N GLY A 202 5.69 14.60 15.30
CA GLY A 202 5.62 15.50 16.46
C GLY A 202 7.01 15.83 16.98
N PRO A 203 7.12 16.57 18.10
CA PRO A 203 8.40 16.79 18.78
C PRO A 203 9.16 15.47 18.96
N ALA A 204 10.49 15.51 18.89
CA ALA A 204 11.32 14.31 18.90
C ALA A 204 11.12 13.39 20.12
N ASP A 205 10.62 13.92 21.23
CA ASP A 205 10.24 13.13 22.40
C ASP A 205 8.98 12.27 22.19
N THR A 206 8.14 12.58 21.20
CA THR A 206 6.89 11.87 20.90
C THR A 206 7.00 10.80 19.81
N GLY A 207 8.18 10.62 19.21
CA GLY A 207 8.46 9.65 18.15
C GLY A 207 9.90 9.19 18.20
N GLY A 208 10.43 8.68 17.08
CA GLY A 208 11.82 8.34 16.92
C GLY A 208 12.16 6.86 17.06
N ILE A 209 13.44 6.55 17.17
CA ILE A 209 14.00 5.22 17.17
C ILE A 209 14.09 4.66 18.59
N TRP A 210 13.61 3.43 18.78
CA TRP A 210 13.76 2.65 19.99
C TRP A 210 14.50 1.35 19.70
N LYS A 211 15.37 0.94 20.59
CA LYS A 211 16.18 -0.28 20.50
C LYS A 211 16.07 -1.11 21.77
N SER A 212 15.92 -2.41 21.62
CA SER A 212 16.08 -3.41 22.68
C SER A 212 17.25 -4.32 22.33
N VAL A 213 18.00 -4.79 23.35
CA VAL A 213 19.09 -5.76 23.19
C VAL A 213 18.86 -7.06 23.96
N ASP A 214 17.67 -7.22 24.52
CA ASP A 214 17.29 -8.34 25.39
C ASP A 214 15.95 -9.00 25.01
N GLY A 215 15.61 -8.93 23.73
CA GLY A 215 14.39 -9.52 23.20
C GLY A 215 13.13 -8.78 23.60
N GLY A 216 13.20 -7.44 23.75
CA GLY A 216 12.08 -6.57 24.02
C GLY A 216 11.68 -6.43 25.48
N LYS A 217 12.53 -6.83 26.41
CA LYS A 217 12.27 -6.66 27.85
C LYS A 217 12.55 -5.24 28.31
N ILE A 218 13.63 -4.64 27.79
CA ILE A 218 14.02 -3.26 28.07
C ILE A 218 14.24 -2.54 26.75
N TRP A 219 13.74 -1.32 26.64
CA TRP A 219 13.84 -0.48 25.46
C TRP A 219 14.56 0.83 25.80
N SER A 220 15.49 1.22 24.95
CA SER A 220 16.20 2.49 25.03
C SER A 220 15.91 3.34 23.80
N LYS A 221 15.66 4.61 23.99
CA LYS A 221 15.49 5.56 22.88
C LYS A 221 16.85 5.97 22.34
N ILE A 222 17.02 5.88 21.01
CA ILE A 222 18.21 6.34 20.30
C ILE A 222 17.96 7.77 19.83
N THR A 223 18.87 8.67 20.17
CA THR A 223 18.78 10.10 19.81
C THR A 223 20.04 10.63 19.16
N LYS A 224 21.18 9.95 19.36
CA LYS A 224 22.48 10.46 18.91
C LYS A 224 22.57 10.50 17.38
N GLY A 225 22.76 11.71 16.84
CA GLY A 225 22.90 11.97 15.41
C GLY A 225 21.57 12.03 14.65
N LEU A 226 20.43 11.93 15.34
CA LEU A 226 19.08 12.09 14.78
C LEU A 226 18.56 13.52 14.96
N PRO A 227 17.53 13.96 14.22
CA PRO A 227 16.91 15.27 14.40
C PRO A 227 16.39 15.48 15.83
N GLU A 228 16.61 16.68 16.37
CA GLU A 228 16.15 17.05 17.72
C GLU A 228 14.78 17.75 17.70
N GLY A 229 14.33 18.19 16.52
CA GLY A 229 13.09 18.94 16.31
C GLY A 229 11.86 18.05 16.11
N LEU A 230 11.26 18.14 14.94
CA LEU A 230 10.09 17.33 14.54
C LEU A 230 10.56 16.04 13.85
N ILE A 231 10.02 14.92 14.30
CA ILE A 231 10.25 13.61 13.69
C ILE A 231 8.91 12.99 13.33
N GLY A 232 8.80 12.52 12.09
CA GLY A 232 7.63 11.82 11.56
C GLY A 232 7.84 10.30 11.45
N LYS A 233 7.40 9.72 10.32
CA LYS A 233 7.59 8.30 10.02
C LYS A 233 9.08 7.97 9.87
N ILE A 234 9.45 6.83 10.39
CA ILE A 234 10.78 6.24 10.19
C ILE A 234 10.58 4.81 9.71
N ASP A 235 11.45 4.38 8.83
CA ASP A 235 11.56 3.04 8.32
C ASP A 235 13.02 2.59 8.36
N PHE A 236 13.27 1.31 8.61
CA PHE A 236 14.61 0.76 8.76
C PHE A 236 15.01 -0.12 7.58
N ALA A 237 16.33 -0.23 7.38
CA ALA A 237 16.92 -1.30 6.58
C ALA A 237 18.19 -1.78 7.29
N ILE A 238 18.19 -3.01 7.79
CA ILE A 238 19.30 -3.58 8.55
C ILE A 238 20.08 -4.54 7.65
N SER A 239 21.36 -4.26 7.43
CA SER A 239 22.17 -5.07 6.53
C SER A 239 22.44 -6.46 7.09
N ALA A 240 22.06 -7.50 6.33
CA ALA A 240 22.45 -8.89 6.63
C ALA A 240 23.92 -9.15 6.22
N ALA A 241 24.46 -8.40 5.26
CA ALA A 241 25.86 -8.52 4.82
C ALA A 241 26.85 -7.94 5.86
N ASP A 242 26.44 -6.91 6.60
CA ASP A 242 27.19 -6.30 7.70
C ASP A 242 26.24 -5.78 8.76
N THR A 243 26.02 -6.54 9.81
CA THR A 243 25.06 -6.22 10.86
C THR A 243 25.46 -5.03 11.77
N SER A 244 26.65 -4.44 11.57
CA SER A 244 26.99 -3.16 12.18
C SER A 244 26.26 -1.99 11.50
N ILE A 245 25.81 -2.19 10.25
CA ILE A 245 25.18 -1.17 9.42
C ILE A 245 23.66 -1.23 9.56
N VAL A 246 23.09 -0.11 10.01
CA VAL A 246 21.63 0.11 10.08
C VAL A 246 21.34 1.42 9.35
N TYR A 247 20.43 1.37 8.39
CA TYR A 247 19.90 2.57 7.76
C TYR A 247 18.54 2.92 8.34
N ALA A 248 18.22 4.20 8.36
CA ALA A 248 16.92 4.73 8.73
C ALA A 248 16.53 5.85 7.78
N LEU A 249 15.36 5.72 7.14
CA LEU A 249 14.73 6.79 6.37
C LEU A 249 13.84 7.59 7.31
N VAL A 250 14.21 8.84 7.57
CA VAL A 250 13.59 9.67 8.61
C VAL A 250 12.78 10.81 8.01
N GLU A 251 11.50 10.89 8.33
CA GLU A 251 10.69 12.08 8.04
C GLU A 251 11.03 13.18 9.06
N ALA A 252 11.58 14.30 8.57
CA ALA A 252 11.83 15.50 9.33
C ALA A 252 11.75 16.75 8.44
N PRO A 253 11.58 17.96 9.00
CA PRO A 253 11.49 19.19 8.22
C PRO A 253 12.78 19.54 7.47
N GLY A 254 12.62 20.15 6.29
CA GLY A 254 13.75 20.67 5.52
C GLY A 254 14.78 19.61 5.17
N ASP A 255 16.06 19.92 5.31
CA ASP A 255 17.17 19.02 5.00
C ASP A 255 17.56 18.10 6.17
N GLU A 256 16.88 18.21 7.33
CA GLU A 256 17.01 17.24 8.42
C GLU A 256 16.34 15.90 8.08
N GLY A 257 15.32 15.89 7.19
CA GLY A 257 14.71 14.67 6.69
C GLY A 257 15.59 13.98 5.65
N GLY A 258 15.59 12.64 5.62
CA GLY A 258 16.34 11.87 4.65
C GLY A 258 16.89 10.56 5.19
N LEU A 259 17.96 10.09 4.54
CA LEU A 259 18.63 8.85 4.89
C LEU A 259 19.69 9.10 5.99
N TYR A 260 19.62 8.28 7.01
CA TYR A 260 20.58 8.19 8.10
C TYR A 260 21.24 6.80 8.10
N LYS A 261 22.51 6.74 8.47
CA LYS A 261 23.30 5.51 8.54
C LYS A 261 23.96 5.38 9.92
N SER A 262 23.86 4.22 10.50
CA SER A 262 24.66 3.77 11.64
C SER A 262 25.70 2.77 11.18
N VAL A 263 26.85 2.77 11.83
CA VAL A 263 27.93 1.77 11.67
C VAL A 263 28.28 1.10 13.01
N ASP A 264 27.44 1.29 14.01
CA ASP A 264 27.61 0.80 15.39
C ASP A 264 26.34 0.09 15.90
N GLN A 265 25.65 -0.62 14.98
CA GLN A 265 24.40 -1.35 15.26
C GLN A 265 23.28 -0.43 15.78
N GLY A 266 23.17 0.80 15.28
CA GLY A 266 22.09 1.72 15.63
C GLY A 266 22.26 2.44 16.97
N GLU A 267 23.46 2.46 17.57
CA GLU A 267 23.74 3.25 18.78
C GLU A 267 23.86 4.75 18.44
N SER A 268 24.31 5.07 17.23
CA SER A 268 24.35 6.44 16.71
C SER A 268 24.14 6.46 15.20
N PHE A 269 23.66 7.58 14.68
CA PHE A 269 23.37 7.76 13.26
C PHE A 269 24.10 8.98 12.71
N GLU A 270 24.43 8.93 11.42
CA GLU A 270 24.95 10.04 10.63
C GLU A 270 23.99 10.31 9.48
N HIS A 271 23.68 11.57 9.21
CA HIS A 271 22.86 11.97 8.07
C HIS A 271 23.67 11.84 6.78
N ILE A 272 23.17 11.03 5.83
CA ILE A 272 23.85 10.71 4.57
C ILE A 272 23.27 11.52 3.42
N SER A 273 21.93 11.62 3.31
CA SER A 273 21.29 12.21 2.15
C SER A 273 19.95 12.84 2.46
N SER A 274 19.76 14.07 2.01
CA SER A 274 18.47 14.76 2.00
C SER A 274 17.77 14.73 0.64
N GLU A 275 18.14 13.76 -0.24
CA GLU A 275 17.56 13.62 -1.57
C GLU A 275 16.02 13.62 -1.50
N SER A 276 15.40 14.56 -2.20
CA SER A 276 13.96 14.76 -2.13
C SER A 276 13.16 13.58 -2.68
N GLY A 277 13.74 12.85 -3.63
CA GLY A 277 13.11 11.71 -4.27
C GLY A 277 12.79 10.55 -3.33
N ILE A 278 13.62 10.33 -2.30
CA ILE A 278 13.44 9.23 -1.33
C ILE A 278 12.45 9.56 -0.20
N ARG A 279 12.05 10.81 -0.03
CA ARG A 279 11.25 11.31 1.10
C ARG A 279 9.95 12.00 0.68
N THR A 280 9.41 11.66 -0.49
CA THR A 280 8.13 12.20 -0.94
C THR A 280 6.96 11.57 -0.17
N ARG A 281 6.06 12.39 0.37
CA ARG A 281 4.81 11.96 1.04
C ARG A 281 5.02 10.84 2.09
N PRO A 282 5.88 11.01 3.09
CA PRO A 282 6.33 9.93 3.98
C PRO A 282 5.19 9.25 4.76
N PHE A 283 4.08 9.94 5.04
CA PHE A 283 2.89 9.36 5.65
C PHE A 283 2.19 8.30 4.77
N TYR A 284 2.61 8.16 3.51
CA TYR A 284 2.01 7.27 2.52
C TYR A 284 3.03 6.29 1.94
N TYR A 285 4.27 6.71 1.83
CA TYR A 285 5.43 5.93 1.40
C TYR A 285 6.53 6.00 2.47
N GLY A 286 7.78 5.91 2.03
CA GLY A 286 8.96 6.10 2.84
C GLY A 286 9.44 4.81 3.44
N ASN A 287 9.43 3.73 2.63
CA ASN A 287 9.99 2.44 2.99
C ASN A 287 11.37 2.28 2.33
N LEU A 288 12.24 1.57 2.99
CA LEU A 288 13.65 1.41 2.66
C LEU A 288 14.07 -0.06 2.83
N ASP A 289 14.78 -0.59 1.86
CA ASP A 289 15.37 -1.91 1.94
C ASP A 289 16.84 -1.89 1.57
N VAL A 290 17.61 -2.84 2.10
CA VAL A 290 19.01 -3.06 1.80
C VAL A 290 19.21 -4.43 1.16
N ASP A 291 20.06 -4.51 0.15
CA ASP A 291 20.44 -5.75 -0.48
C ASP A 291 21.06 -6.71 0.59
N PRO A 292 20.55 -7.93 0.74
CA PRO A 292 21.00 -8.85 1.76
C PRO A 292 22.46 -9.30 1.61
N GLN A 293 23.09 -9.07 0.45
CA GLN A 293 24.47 -9.46 0.16
C GLN A 293 25.44 -8.27 0.03
N ASP A 294 24.92 -7.02 -0.09
CA ASP A 294 25.75 -5.81 -0.18
C ASP A 294 25.14 -4.65 0.60
N ALA A 295 25.79 -4.30 1.71
CA ALA A 295 25.35 -3.24 2.60
C ALA A 295 25.28 -1.84 1.96
N ASN A 296 25.89 -1.60 0.79
CA ASN A 296 25.86 -0.33 0.11
C ASN A 296 24.75 -0.23 -0.96
N VAL A 297 24.04 -1.34 -1.22
CA VAL A 297 22.94 -1.35 -2.19
C VAL A 297 21.62 -1.17 -1.45
N LEU A 298 20.95 -0.05 -1.71
CA LEU A 298 19.70 0.34 -1.06
C LEU A 298 18.59 0.55 -2.08
N TYR A 299 17.37 0.33 -1.64
CA TYR A 299 16.14 0.61 -2.39
C TYR A 299 15.23 1.50 -1.55
N ALA A 300 14.79 2.62 -2.13
CA ALA A 300 13.84 3.52 -1.48
C ALA A 300 12.51 3.53 -2.24
N MET A 301 11.43 3.21 -1.53
CA MET A 301 10.07 3.19 -2.01
C MET A 301 9.40 4.52 -1.67
N ALA A 302 9.08 5.28 -2.71
CA ALA A 302 8.43 6.59 -2.63
C ALA A 302 7.56 6.77 -3.89
N THR A 303 7.22 8.01 -4.28
CA THR A 303 6.59 8.28 -5.59
C THR A 303 7.43 7.69 -6.73
N GLY A 304 8.76 7.78 -6.63
CA GLY A 304 9.71 7.05 -7.46
C GLY A 304 10.19 5.78 -6.76
N TYR A 305 10.68 4.81 -7.51
CA TYR A 305 11.43 3.67 -7.00
C TYR A 305 12.91 3.91 -7.27
N LEU A 306 13.70 4.08 -6.21
CA LEU A 306 15.09 4.51 -6.32
C LEU A 306 16.02 3.45 -5.77
N LYS A 307 17.19 3.33 -6.41
CA LYS A 307 18.28 2.44 -6.01
C LYS A 307 19.56 3.25 -5.82
N SER A 308 20.24 3.02 -4.72
CA SER A 308 21.62 3.42 -4.47
C SER A 308 22.55 2.21 -4.57
N VAL A 309 23.82 2.45 -4.89
CA VAL A 309 24.88 1.43 -4.89
C VAL A 309 26.13 1.93 -4.15
N ASP A 310 26.01 3.03 -3.44
CA ASP A 310 27.10 3.74 -2.74
C ASP A 310 26.72 4.10 -1.29
N GLY A 311 25.81 3.31 -0.69
CA GLY A 311 25.38 3.51 0.70
C GLY A 311 24.45 4.70 0.89
N GLY A 312 23.76 5.14 -0.15
CA GLY A 312 22.77 6.21 -0.10
C GLY A 312 23.30 7.60 -0.46
N GLU A 313 24.57 7.72 -0.89
CA GLU A 313 25.14 8.99 -1.33
C GLU A 313 24.51 9.49 -2.63
N SER A 314 24.24 8.57 -3.57
CA SER A 314 23.56 8.88 -4.82
C SER A 314 22.46 7.87 -5.15
N TRP A 315 21.48 8.32 -5.95
CA TRP A 315 20.29 7.54 -6.26
C TRP A 315 20.01 7.52 -7.76
N THR A 316 19.64 6.34 -8.26
CA THR A 316 19.17 6.12 -9.63
C THR A 316 17.73 5.61 -9.61
N ARG A 317 16.92 6.04 -10.58
CA ARG A 317 15.52 5.63 -10.65
C ARG A 317 15.38 4.30 -11.39
N LEU A 318 14.79 3.31 -10.74
CA LEU A 318 14.23 2.13 -11.37
C LEU A 318 12.84 2.45 -11.95
N ARG A 319 12.37 1.64 -12.90
CA ARG A 319 11.11 1.88 -13.59
C ARG A 319 10.23 0.63 -13.57
N PRO A 320 9.60 0.32 -12.43
CA PRO A 320 8.54 -0.66 -12.41
C PRO A 320 7.36 -0.19 -13.28
N PRO A 321 6.41 -1.07 -13.61
CA PRO A 321 5.25 -0.74 -14.44
C PRO A 321 4.36 0.39 -13.91
N HIS A 322 4.42 0.70 -12.62
CA HIS A 322 3.69 1.81 -11.98
C HIS A 322 4.56 2.56 -10.98
N GLY A 323 4.22 3.81 -10.69
CA GLY A 323 4.81 4.60 -9.61
C GLY A 323 4.10 4.37 -8.27
N ASP A 324 4.42 5.23 -7.29
CA ASP A 324 3.84 5.18 -5.95
C ASP A 324 4.12 3.82 -5.29
N ASN A 325 5.37 3.66 -4.81
CA ASN A 325 5.93 2.39 -4.38
C ASN A 325 5.83 2.27 -2.87
N HIS A 326 5.53 1.06 -2.38
CA HIS A 326 5.18 0.83 -0.97
C HIS A 326 6.11 -0.14 -0.28
N ASP A 327 6.39 -1.29 -0.87
CA ASP A 327 7.06 -2.40 -0.19
C ASP A 327 7.85 -3.26 -1.17
N MET A 328 8.82 -4.04 -0.66
CA MET A 328 9.53 -5.04 -1.44
C MET A 328 10.01 -6.20 -0.56
N TRP A 329 10.23 -7.34 -1.19
CA TRP A 329 10.97 -8.46 -0.62
C TRP A 329 12.06 -8.88 -1.59
N ILE A 330 13.30 -9.03 -1.12
CA ILE A 330 14.48 -9.42 -1.89
C ILE A 330 14.88 -10.84 -1.50
N ASP A 331 15.11 -11.72 -2.49
CA ASP A 331 15.63 -13.07 -2.23
C ASP A 331 17.04 -12.96 -1.68
N PRO A 332 17.29 -13.39 -0.41
CA PRO A 332 18.61 -13.29 0.21
C PRO A 332 19.68 -14.17 -0.46
N ASN A 333 19.27 -15.19 -1.23
CA ASN A 333 20.18 -16.04 -1.99
C ASN A 333 20.47 -15.52 -3.40
N ASN A 334 19.57 -14.69 -3.94
CA ASN A 334 19.68 -14.10 -5.28
C ASN A 334 19.09 -12.70 -5.31
N PRO A 335 19.83 -11.64 -4.95
CA PRO A 335 19.31 -10.27 -4.91
C PRO A 335 18.87 -9.68 -6.28
N GLN A 336 19.04 -10.43 -7.37
CA GLN A 336 18.44 -10.05 -8.65
C GLN A 336 16.96 -10.43 -8.75
N LEU A 337 16.50 -11.34 -7.87
CA LEU A 337 15.11 -11.75 -7.74
C LEU A 337 14.47 -11.00 -6.58
N PHE A 338 13.45 -10.23 -6.88
CA PHE A 338 12.63 -9.56 -5.85
C PHE A 338 11.23 -9.26 -6.36
N ILE A 339 10.31 -9.07 -5.43
CA ILE A 339 8.97 -8.55 -5.66
C ILE A 339 8.86 -7.14 -5.10
N GLN A 340 8.08 -6.29 -5.74
CA GLN A 340 7.86 -4.89 -5.36
C GLN A 340 6.38 -4.53 -5.48
N ALA A 341 5.87 -3.75 -4.52
CA ALA A 341 4.50 -3.25 -4.42
C ALA A 341 4.37 -1.79 -4.88
N ASN A 342 3.28 -1.47 -5.56
CA ASN A 342 2.94 -0.09 -5.96
C ASN A 342 1.42 0.11 -6.13
N ASP A 343 0.99 1.34 -6.46
CA ASP A 343 -0.44 1.66 -6.64
C ASP A 343 -1.09 0.98 -7.86
N GLY A 344 -0.32 0.31 -8.70
CA GLY A 344 -0.82 -0.45 -9.86
C GLY A 344 -0.76 -1.96 -9.69
N GLY A 345 -0.25 -2.48 -8.57
CA GLY A 345 -0.13 -3.91 -8.30
C GLY A 345 1.22 -4.30 -7.70
N ALA A 346 1.56 -5.58 -7.79
CA ALA A 346 2.87 -6.10 -7.47
C ALA A 346 3.62 -6.54 -8.74
N ASN A 347 4.94 -6.41 -8.72
CA ASN A 347 5.79 -6.77 -9.84
C ASN A 347 6.98 -7.61 -9.38
N VAL A 348 7.19 -8.75 -10.01
CA VAL A 348 8.35 -9.60 -9.80
C VAL A 348 9.40 -9.28 -10.86
N THR A 349 10.66 -9.22 -10.45
CA THR A 349 11.83 -9.14 -11.33
C THR A 349 12.84 -10.20 -10.92
N TRP A 350 13.55 -10.77 -11.89
CA TRP A 350 14.67 -11.72 -11.67
C TRP A 350 15.99 -11.24 -12.25
N ASN A 351 16.05 -9.97 -12.61
CA ASN A 351 17.24 -9.37 -13.21
C ASN A 351 17.54 -7.97 -12.66
N GLY A 352 17.20 -7.74 -11.37
CA GLY A 352 17.53 -6.51 -10.67
C GLY A 352 16.75 -5.29 -11.15
N GLY A 353 15.49 -5.48 -11.59
CA GLY A 353 14.62 -4.38 -12.02
C GLY A 353 14.80 -3.95 -13.47
N LYS A 354 15.49 -4.74 -14.30
CA LYS A 354 15.61 -4.46 -15.75
C LYS A 354 14.35 -4.80 -16.50
N THR A 355 13.65 -5.87 -16.10
CA THR A 355 12.33 -6.26 -16.60
C THR A 355 11.47 -6.71 -15.43
N TRP A 356 10.14 -6.66 -15.63
CA TRP A 356 9.15 -6.87 -14.59
C TRP A 356 8.00 -7.75 -15.09
N SER A 357 7.37 -8.50 -14.17
CA SER A 357 6.12 -9.17 -14.45
C SER A 357 5.00 -8.14 -14.70
N THR A 358 3.91 -8.58 -15.34
CA THR A 358 2.78 -7.74 -15.69
C THR A 358 1.90 -7.42 -14.47
N GLN A 359 1.11 -6.34 -14.56
CA GLN A 359 0.00 -6.01 -13.64
C GLN A 359 -1.36 -6.28 -14.27
N PHE A 360 -1.40 -6.79 -15.50
CA PHE A 360 -2.63 -7.10 -16.22
C PHE A 360 -3.16 -8.52 -15.97
N ASN A 361 -2.66 -9.18 -14.95
CA ASN A 361 -3.08 -10.51 -14.47
C ASN A 361 -3.57 -10.49 -13.00
N GLN A 362 -3.71 -9.30 -12.41
CA GLN A 362 -4.11 -9.08 -11.01
C GLN A 362 -5.48 -8.38 -11.00
N PRO A 363 -6.61 -9.07 -10.75
CA PRO A 363 -7.93 -8.43 -10.77
C PRO A 363 -8.23 -7.72 -9.45
N THR A 364 -7.39 -6.75 -9.08
CA THR A 364 -7.40 -6.02 -7.79
C THR A 364 -7.62 -4.52 -7.96
N VAL A 365 -8.05 -4.06 -9.13
CA VAL A 365 -8.27 -2.64 -9.41
C VAL A 365 -9.23 -1.99 -8.42
N GLU A 366 -8.89 -0.79 -7.95
CA GLU A 366 -9.75 0.02 -7.10
C GLU A 366 -10.68 0.88 -7.98
N VAL A 367 -11.98 0.54 -7.99
CA VAL A 367 -13.00 1.26 -8.78
C VAL A 367 -13.85 2.14 -7.86
N TYR A 368 -14.00 3.43 -8.18
CA TYR A 368 -14.73 4.38 -7.35
C TYR A 368 -16.24 4.26 -7.44
N GLN A 369 -16.76 4.16 -8.64
CA GLN A 369 -18.20 4.13 -8.92
C GLN A 369 -18.47 3.17 -10.07
N VAL A 370 -19.67 2.64 -10.12
CA VAL A 370 -20.11 1.75 -11.18
C VAL A 370 -21.40 2.25 -11.77
N GLU A 371 -21.37 2.52 -13.07
CA GLU A 371 -22.53 2.80 -13.89
C GLU A 371 -22.73 1.68 -14.92
N VAL A 372 -23.91 1.55 -15.47
CA VAL A 372 -24.23 0.57 -16.52
C VAL A 372 -24.86 1.29 -17.71
N ASP A 373 -24.62 0.76 -18.92
CA ASP A 373 -25.33 1.23 -20.11
C ASP A 373 -26.60 0.40 -20.39
N ASP A 374 -27.32 0.80 -21.42
CA ASP A 374 -28.59 0.19 -21.85
C ASP A 374 -28.42 -0.91 -22.92
N GLN A 375 -27.21 -1.38 -23.15
CA GLN A 375 -26.95 -2.50 -24.07
C GLN A 375 -27.39 -3.83 -23.45
N TYR A 376 -27.56 -4.83 -24.30
CA TYR A 376 -27.71 -6.21 -23.88
C TYR A 376 -26.75 -7.11 -24.70
N PRO A 377 -25.74 -7.73 -24.07
CA PRO A 377 -25.31 -7.60 -22.67
C PRO A 377 -24.83 -6.20 -22.35
N TYR A 378 -25.11 -5.73 -21.13
CA TYR A 378 -24.70 -4.40 -20.67
C TYR A 378 -23.19 -4.32 -20.39
N TRP A 379 -22.67 -3.09 -20.36
CA TRP A 379 -21.32 -2.79 -19.92
C TRP A 379 -21.34 -2.01 -18.62
N LEU A 380 -20.28 -2.17 -17.84
CA LEU A 380 -20.05 -1.46 -16.58
C LEU A 380 -18.98 -0.40 -16.80
N TYR A 381 -19.19 0.77 -16.22
CA TYR A 381 -18.31 1.93 -16.35
C TYR A 381 -17.85 2.41 -14.98
N GLY A 382 -16.59 2.82 -14.84
CA GLY A 382 -16.07 3.34 -13.60
C GLY A 382 -14.73 4.07 -13.74
N GLY A 383 -14.39 4.87 -12.73
CA GLY A 383 -13.05 5.42 -12.57
C GLY A 383 -12.16 4.42 -11.84
N GLN A 384 -10.91 4.29 -12.26
CA GLN A 384 -9.93 3.40 -11.63
C GLN A 384 -8.82 4.22 -10.94
N GLN A 385 -8.72 4.09 -9.63
CA GLN A 385 -7.74 4.82 -8.83
C GLN A 385 -6.33 4.59 -9.37
N ASP A 386 -5.58 5.67 -9.56
CA ASP A 386 -4.18 5.74 -9.96
C ASP A 386 -3.82 5.09 -11.32
N ASN A 387 -4.79 4.50 -12.03
CA ASN A 387 -4.59 3.78 -13.28
C ASN A 387 -5.05 4.54 -14.54
N GLY A 388 -5.01 5.86 -14.49
CA GLY A 388 -5.16 6.74 -15.65
C GLY A 388 -6.58 7.21 -15.90
N THR A 389 -7.28 6.64 -16.88
CA THR A 389 -8.62 7.07 -17.30
C THR A 389 -9.72 6.24 -16.66
N THR A 390 -10.98 6.66 -16.84
CA THR A 390 -12.12 5.80 -16.59
C THR A 390 -12.16 4.64 -17.59
N ILE A 391 -12.81 3.55 -17.22
CA ILE A 391 -12.90 2.32 -18.02
C ILE A 391 -14.34 1.87 -18.22
N ALA A 392 -14.54 1.09 -19.26
CA ALA A 392 -15.75 0.28 -19.47
C ALA A 392 -15.36 -1.20 -19.60
N VAL A 393 -16.11 -2.08 -18.93
CA VAL A 393 -15.90 -3.52 -18.88
C VAL A 393 -17.19 -4.22 -19.31
N PRO A 394 -17.17 -5.19 -20.26
CA PRO A 394 -18.35 -5.92 -20.65
C PRO A 394 -18.84 -6.83 -19.53
N SER A 395 -20.15 -6.88 -19.30
CA SER A 395 -20.74 -7.86 -18.35
C SER A 395 -20.57 -9.31 -18.82
N GLN A 396 -20.38 -9.50 -20.12
CA GLN A 396 -20.03 -10.78 -20.73
C GLN A 396 -18.91 -10.55 -21.73
N ALA A 397 -17.76 -11.19 -21.53
CA ALA A 397 -16.66 -11.09 -22.48
C ALA A 397 -17.06 -11.67 -23.84
N PRO A 398 -16.76 -11.00 -24.97
CA PRO A 398 -17.09 -11.50 -26.30
C PRO A 398 -16.24 -12.73 -26.65
N GLY A 399 -16.93 -13.78 -27.15
CA GLY A 399 -16.30 -14.98 -27.73
C GLY A 399 -15.72 -15.99 -26.71
N PRO A 400 -15.12 -17.07 -27.20
CA PRO A 400 -14.54 -18.14 -26.40
C PRO A 400 -13.10 -17.77 -25.94
N VAL A 401 -12.91 -16.61 -25.31
CA VAL A 401 -11.60 -16.13 -24.91
C VAL A 401 -11.17 -16.78 -23.61
N GLN A 402 -9.95 -17.28 -23.54
CA GLN A 402 -9.40 -17.90 -22.33
C GLN A 402 -9.26 -16.90 -21.17
N SER A 403 -9.01 -15.63 -21.44
CA SER A 403 -8.94 -14.57 -20.43
C SER A 403 -10.11 -13.61 -20.58
N LYS A 404 -11.27 -13.98 -20.06
CA LYS A 404 -12.49 -13.14 -20.09
C LYS A 404 -12.37 -11.87 -19.25
N LEU A 405 -11.49 -11.87 -18.27
CA LEU A 405 -11.34 -10.78 -17.31
C LEU A 405 -10.48 -9.61 -17.80
N GLY A 406 -9.70 -9.82 -18.88
CA GLY A 406 -8.79 -8.80 -19.43
C GLY A 406 -9.45 -7.76 -20.34
N TRP A 407 -10.74 -7.89 -20.63
CA TRP A 407 -11.42 -6.95 -21.52
C TRP A 407 -11.77 -5.65 -20.81
N LEU A 408 -11.21 -4.55 -21.32
CA LEU A 408 -11.55 -3.20 -20.90
C LEU A 408 -11.36 -2.23 -22.07
N VAL A 409 -12.11 -1.13 -22.02
CA VAL A 409 -11.97 0.01 -22.93
C VAL A 409 -11.82 1.28 -22.10
N HIS A 410 -10.84 2.12 -22.45
CA HIS A 410 -10.72 3.44 -21.85
C HIS A 410 -11.86 4.35 -22.31
N THR A 411 -12.39 5.17 -21.40
CA THR A 411 -13.60 5.99 -21.64
C THR A 411 -13.42 7.46 -21.27
N GLY A 412 -12.20 7.97 -21.33
CA GLY A 412 -11.88 9.37 -21.05
C GLY A 412 -11.81 9.69 -19.55
N GLY A 413 -11.99 10.95 -19.19
CA GLY A 413 -11.87 11.42 -17.82
C GLY A 413 -10.47 11.23 -17.23
N CYS A 414 -10.40 10.86 -15.95
CA CYS A 414 -9.20 10.43 -15.29
C CYS A 414 -9.54 9.42 -14.17
N GLU A 415 -8.57 9.08 -13.34
CA GLU A 415 -8.67 8.07 -12.28
C GLU A 415 -9.91 8.14 -11.38
N THR A 416 -10.51 9.34 -11.23
CA THR A 416 -11.54 9.55 -10.21
C THR A 416 -12.96 9.28 -10.68
N GLY A 417 -13.25 9.31 -11.97
CA GLY A 417 -14.64 9.18 -12.46
C GLY A 417 -15.59 10.25 -11.89
N PRO A 418 -16.91 10.08 -11.95
CA PRO A 418 -17.62 8.97 -12.59
C PRO A 418 -17.42 8.88 -14.09
N ALA A 419 -17.82 7.74 -14.65
CA ALA A 419 -17.97 7.52 -16.08
C ALA A 419 -19.42 7.11 -16.35
N VAL A 420 -20.19 7.96 -17.02
CA VAL A 420 -21.63 7.77 -17.22
C VAL A 420 -21.93 7.65 -18.70
N PRO A 421 -22.36 6.49 -19.20
CA PRO A 421 -22.74 6.32 -20.60
C PRO A 421 -24.00 7.12 -20.93
N LYS A 422 -24.05 7.70 -22.12
CA LYS A 422 -25.25 8.41 -22.60
C LYS A 422 -26.35 7.41 -22.90
N PRO A 423 -27.55 7.51 -22.29
CA PRO A 423 -28.70 6.68 -22.63
C PRO A 423 -29.03 6.73 -24.12
N GLY A 424 -29.29 5.58 -24.74
CA GLY A 424 -29.58 5.46 -26.17
C GLY A 424 -28.36 5.66 -27.10
N ASN A 425 -27.17 5.98 -26.54
CA ASN A 425 -25.95 6.11 -27.33
C ASN A 425 -24.69 5.77 -26.50
N HIS A 426 -24.47 4.54 -26.23
CA HIS A 426 -23.36 4.01 -25.43
C HIS A 426 -21.95 4.35 -26.00
N ASN A 427 -21.85 4.93 -27.20
CA ASN A 427 -20.58 5.42 -27.73
C ASN A 427 -20.12 6.72 -27.07
N ILE A 428 -21.03 7.48 -26.49
CA ILE A 428 -20.73 8.71 -25.77
C ILE A 428 -20.70 8.41 -24.27
N VAL A 429 -19.59 8.82 -23.62
CA VAL A 429 -19.40 8.69 -22.19
C VAL A 429 -19.10 10.05 -21.59
N TYR A 430 -19.84 10.42 -20.57
CA TYR A 430 -19.58 11.60 -19.75
C TYR A 430 -18.67 11.21 -18.60
N ALA A 431 -17.56 11.93 -18.43
CA ALA A 431 -16.59 11.60 -17.40
C ALA A 431 -16.17 12.85 -16.62
N ASN A 432 -15.99 12.68 -15.32
CA ASN A 432 -15.40 13.71 -14.48
C ASN A 432 -13.90 13.46 -14.33
N CYS A 433 -13.12 14.53 -14.30
CA CYS A 433 -11.73 14.51 -13.87
C CYS A 433 -11.48 15.68 -12.93
N LYS A 434 -11.66 15.47 -11.63
CA LYS A 434 -11.32 16.47 -10.60
C LYS A 434 -12.01 17.81 -10.88
N GLY A 435 -13.29 17.77 -11.28
CA GLY A 435 -14.13 18.92 -11.63
C GLY A 435 -14.13 19.32 -13.11
N ARG A 436 -13.26 18.78 -13.94
CA ARG A 436 -13.37 18.90 -15.39
C ARG A 436 -14.45 17.95 -15.90
N PHE A 437 -15.41 18.46 -16.63
CA PHE A 437 -16.42 17.66 -17.32
C PHE A 437 -15.89 17.24 -18.70
N GLY A 438 -15.90 15.95 -18.99
CA GLY A 438 -15.45 15.36 -20.25
C GLY A 438 -16.60 14.72 -21.02
N VAL A 439 -16.57 14.83 -22.34
CA VAL A 439 -17.43 14.09 -23.28
C VAL A 439 -16.52 13.26 -24.18
N TYR A 440 -16.50 11.96 -23.95
CA TYR A 440 -15.67 11.03 -24.69
C TYR A 440 -16.49 10.26 -25.75
N ASP A 441 -15.96 10.16 -26.96
CA ASP A 441 -16.55 9.36 -28.04
C ASP A 441 -15.70 8.10 -28.27
N LYS A 442 -16.23 6.92 -27.90
CA LYS A 442 -15.55 5.63 -28.03
C LYS A 442 -15.20 5.26 -29.47
N ARG A 443 -15.92 5.82 -30.48
CA ARG A 443 -15.67 5.52 -31.90
C ARG A 443 -14.40 6.20 -32.41
N THR A 444 -14.09 7.37 -31.86
CA THR A 444 -12.94 8.20 -32.30
C THR A 444 -11.79 8.18 -31.32
N GLY A 445 -12.03 7.78 -30.07
CA GLY A 445 -11.06 7.90 -28.97
C GLY A 445 -10.81 9.34 -28.53
N GLN A 446 -11.68 10.29 -28.92
CA GLN A 446 -11.50 11.71 -28.63
C GLN A 446 -12.36 12.16 -27.45
N GLU A 447 -11.81 13.04 -26.61
CA GLU A 447 -12.49 13.65 -25.48
C GLU A 447 -12.53 15.17 -25.65
N LYS A 448 -13.72 15.75 -25.47
CA LYS A 448 -13.89 17.20 -25.30
C LYS A 448 -13.98 17.50 -23.80
N GLY A 449 -13.05 18.30 -23.29
CA GLY A 449 -13.02 18.72 -21.89
C GLY A 449 -13.60 20.12 -21.68
N TYR A 450 -14.44 20.25 -20.67
CA TYR A 450 -15.06 21.53 -20.29
C TYR A 450 -14.66 21.88 -18.86
N TYR A 451 -14.13 23.08 -18.68
CA TYR A 451 -13.79 23.63 -17.38
C TYR A 451 -14.86 24.60 -16.92
N VAL A 452 -15.53 24.29 -15.83
CA VAL A 452 -16.61 25.12 -15.28
C VAL A 452 -16.08 25.89 -14.08
N GLY A 453 -15.78 27.15 -14.29
CA GLY A 453 -15.32 28.06 -13.24
C GLY A 453 -13.80 28.17 -13.09
N ALA A 454 -13.05 27.09 -13.10
CA ALA A 454 -11.59 27.10 -13.05
C ALA A 454 -10.99 25.96 -13.87
N ALA A 455 -9.88 26.24 -14.55
CA ALA A 455 -9.15 25.23 -15.35
C ALA A 455 -8.47 24.15 -14.48
N ASN A 456 -8.12 24.51 -13.26
CA ASN A 456 -7.57 23.61 -12.25
C ASN A 456 -8.10 24.00 -10.88
N MET A 457 -8.61 23.06 -10.12
CA MET A 457 -9.11 23.31 -8.77
C MET A 457 -8.05 23.16 -7.68
N TYR A 458 -6.93 22.50 -7.98
CA TYR A 458 -5.86 22.33 -7.02
C TYR A 458 -5.04 23.61 -6.84
N GLY A 459 -4.68 23.89 -5.58
CA GLY A 459 -3.92 25.08 -5.23
C GLY A 459 -4.74 26.37 -5.09
N HIS A 460 -6.04 26.33 -5.37
CA HIS A 460 -6.94 27.45 -5.12
C HIS A 460 -7.59 27.35 -3.74
N ASN A 461 -7.77 28.51 -3.10
CA ASN A 461 -8.63 28.56 -1.92
C ASN A 461 -10.09 28.33 -2.36
N PRO A 462 -10.81 27.35 -1.77
CA PRO A 462 -12.18 27.05 -2.17
C PRO A 462 -13.14 28.25 -2.13
N LYS A 463 -12.88 29.25 -1.26
CA LYS A 463 -13.68 30.49 -1.20
C LYS A 463 -13.61 31.34 -2.48
N ASP A 464 -12.52 31.23 -3.24
CA ASP A 464 -12.27 32.01 -4.45
C ASP A 464 -12.83 31.34 -5.71
N LEU A 465 -13.30 30.07 -5.58
CA LEU A 465 -13.90 29.32 -6.68
C LEU A 465 -15.41 29.56 -6.74
N ARG A 466 -15.90 29.95 -7.92
CA ARG A 466 -17.34 30.11 -8.18
C ARG A 466 -18.08 28.77 -8.02
N TYR A 467 -17.48 27.66 -8.52
CA TYR A 467 -17.99 26.30 -8.40
C TYR A 467 -16.94 25.45 -7.72
N ARG A 468 -17.30 24.77 -6.63
CA ARG A 468 -16.43 23.91 -5.83
C ARG A 468 -16.79 22.46 -6.10
N PHE A 469 -16.07 21.86 -7.03
CA PHE A 469 -16.22 20.46 -7.35
C PHE A 469 -15.40 19.60 -6.38
N GLN A 470 -15.92 18.45 -6.04
CA GLN A 470 -15.17 17.42 -5.35
C GLN A 470 -14.30 16.63 -6.34
N ARG A 471 -13.31 15.89 -5.81
CA ARG A 471 -12.48 15.01 -6.63
C ARG A 471 -13.34 14.03 -7.46
N VAL A 472 -14.39 13.49 -6.84
CA VAL A 472 -15.40 12.62 -7.46
C VAL A 472 -16.72 13.39 -7.52
N SER A 473 -16.83 14.33 -8.44
CA SER A 473 -18.05 15.11 -8.63
C SER A 473 -19.09 14.30 -9.39
N PRO A 474 -20.34 14.21 -8.90
CA PRO A 474 -21.37 13.40 -9.53
C PRO A 474 -21.75 13.95 -10.90
N ILE A 475 -21.97 13.04 -11.83
CA ILE A 475 -22.60 13.30 -13.13
C ILE A 475 -23.88 12.49 -13.18
N HIS A 476 -24.98 13.10 -13.63
CA HIS A 476 -26.24 12.42 -13.85
C HIS A 476 -26.87 12.87 -15.16
N VAL A 477 -27.30 11.93 -15.98
CA VAL A 477 -28.05 12.22 -17.20
C VAL A 477 -29.54 12.26 -16.89
N SER A 478 -30.24 13.26 -17.37
CA SER A 478 -31.68 13.36 -17.14
C SER A 478 -32.42 12.13 -17.71
N PRO A 479 -33.30 11.50 -16.95
CA PRO A 479 -34.12 10.40 -17.42
C PRO A 479 -35.22 10.84 -18.42
N HIS A 480 -35.46 12.16 -18.52
CA HIS A 480 -36.48 12.73 -19.37
C HIS A 480 -35.93 13.26 -20.71
N ASP A 481 -34.65 13.65 -20.72
CA ASP A 481 -33.95 14.17 -21.88
C ASP A 481 -32.47 13.74 -21.82
N PRO A 482 -32.02 12.82 -22.67
CA PRO A 482 -30.64 12.32 -22.64
C PRO A 482 -29.61 13.35 -23.11
N ASP A 483 -30.00 14.51 -23.59
CA ASP A 483 -29.13 15.63 -23.94
C ASP A 483 -28.92 16.60 -22.77
N VAL A 484 -29.64 16.44 -21.67
CA VAL A 484 -29.47 17.20 -20.43
C VAL A 484 -28.62 16.42 -19.42
N VAL A 485 -27.49 16.99 -19.04
CA VAL A 485 -26.54 16.40 -18.10
C VAL A 485 -26.34 17.35 -16.91
N TYR A 486 -26.45 16.80 -15.72
CA TYR A 486 -26.18 17.49 -14.46
C TYR A 486 -24.77 17.15 -13.99
N HIS A 487 -23.98 18.16 -13.65
CA HIS A 487 -22.64 17.99 -13.07
C HIS A 487 -22.60 18.71 -11.72
N GLY A 488 -22.53 17.95 -10.63
CA GLY A 488 -22.68 18.44 -9.26
C GLY A 488 -21.47 19.20 -8.75
N SER A 489 -21.72 20.35 -8.16
CA SER A 489 -20.78 21.10 -7.33
C SER A 489 -21.43 21.39 -5.96
N GLN A 490 -21.22 22.58 -5.36
CA GLN A 490 -22.01 23.01 -4.20
C GLN A 490 -23.43 23.50 -4.59
N PHE A 491 -23.75 23.53 -5.85
CA PHE A 491 -25.07 23.90 -6.41
C PHE A 491 -25.65 22.74 -7.17
#